data_99926b81d40682704256682bdfe96976
#
_entry.id   99926b81d40682704256682bdfe96976
#
_cell.length_a   1.000
_cell.length_b   1.000
_cell.length_c   1.000
_cell.angle_alpha   90.00
_cell.angle_beta   90.00
_cell.angle_gamma   90.00
#
_symmetry.space_group_name_H-M   'P 1'
#
loop_
_entity.id
_entity.type
_entity.pdbx_description
1 polymer ?
#
loop_
_entity_poly.entity_id
_entity_poly.type
_entity_poly.pdbx_seq_one_letter_code
_entity_poly.pdbx_strand_id
1 'polypeptide(L)'
;VIISQSNGKWVFCKHKERDTYEVPGGHREAGENILETAKRELQEETGAVKYEIKPICVYSVIGKTIVNDTGEETFGMLYFAEINEFAKELHCEMEKVILMDELPENWTYPLIQPKLIEKYKQIEKQSYSQIQLVENRL
;
A
#
# COMPACT_ATOMS: atom_id res chain seq x y z
N VAL A 1 -4.72 -2.67 -1.73
CA VAL A 1 -3.58 -2.27 -0.90
C VAL A 1 -2.71 -1.28 -1.66
N ILE A 2 -2.25 -0.25 -0.96
CA ILE A 2 -1.41 0.79 -1.56
C ILE A 2 -0.13 0.91 -0.73
N ILE A 3 1.00 0.55 -1.33
CA ILE A 3 2.31 0.83 -0.76
C ILE A 3 2.64 2.27 -1.13
N SER A 4 3.06 3.09 -0.16
CA SER A 4 3.37 4.48 -0.44
C SER A 4 4.68 4.93 0.21
N GLN A 5 5.29 5.90 -0.43
CA GLN A 5 6.48 6.61 0.04
C GLN A 5 6.27 8.11 -0.06
N SER A 6 7.01 8.83 0.77
CA SER A 6 7.10 10.28 0.75
C SER A 6 8.51 10.69 1.13
N ASN A 7 9.17 11.47 0.28
CA ASN A 7 10.58 11.87 0.47
C ASN A 7 11.53 10.70 0.76
N GLY A 8 11.34 9.58 0.05
CA GLY A 8 12.17 8.39 0.20
C GLY A 8 11.90 7.53 1.44
N LYS A 9 10.89 7.89 2.23
CA LYS A 9 10.48 7.16 3.43
C LYS A 9 9.19 6.39 3.19
N TRP A 10 9.07 5.22 3.81
CA TRP A 10 7.84 4.42 3.79
C TRP A 10 6.76 5.11 4.61
N VAL A 11 5.53 5.07 4.11
CA VAL A 11 4.35 5.64 4.77
C VAL A 11 3.53 4.52 5.38
N PHE A 12 3.36 4.56 6.70
CA PHE A 12 2.53 3.61 7.45
C PHE A 12 1.45 4.33 8.24
N CYS A 13 0.38 3.60 8.50
CA CYS A 13 -0.76 4.06 9.29
C CYS A 13 -0.87 3.24 10.57
N LYS A 14 -1.36 3.88 11.62
CA LYS A 14 -1.70 3.21 12.87
C LYS A 14 -3.17 3.48 13.20
N HIS A 15 -3.96 2.43 13.32
CA HIS A 15 -5.35 2.53 13.75
C HIS A 15 -5.43 2.91 15.23
N LYS A 16 -6.45 3.67 15.61
CA LYS A 16 -6.63 4.16 16.99
C LYS A 16 -6.69 3.05 18.04
N GLU A 17 -7.22 1.90 17.69
CA GLU A 17 -7.43 0.77 18.59
C GLU A 17 -6.34 -0.30 18.52
N ARG A 18 -5.24 -0.05 17.78
CA ARG A 18 -4.18 -1.05 17.57
C ARG A 18 -2.80 -0.46 17.81
N ASP A 19 -1.87 -1.28 18.33
CA ASP A 19 -0.45 -0.94 18.47
C ASP A 19 0.39 -1.51 17.32
N THR A 20 -0.23 -1.71 16.17
CA THR A 20 0.40 -2.28 14.98
C THR A 20 0.29 -1.33 13.81
N TYR A 21 1.16 -1.54 12.83
CA TYR A 21 1.26 -0.69 11.65
C TYR A 21 0.74 -1.40 10.40
N GLU A 22 0.20 -0.62 9.49
CA GLU A 22 -0.33 -1.11 8.24
C GLU A 22 -0.12 -0.11 7.10
N VAL A 23 -0.11 -0.61 5.87
CA VAL A 23 -0.22 0.24 4.68
C VAL A 23 -1.69 0.42 4.35
N PRO A 24 -2.06 1.52 3.65
CA PRO A 24 -3.46 1.76 3.30
C PRO A 24 -4.06 0.65 2.46
N GLY A 25 -5.32 0.38 2.69
CA GLY A 25 -6.08 -0.58 1.91
C GLY A 25 -7.51 -0.72 2.41
N GLY A 26 -8.34 -1.29 1.59
CA GLY A 26 -9.73 -1.52 1.92
C GLY A 26 -10.48 -2.22 0.81
N HIS A 27 -11.77 -2.44 1.05
CA HIS A 27 -12.65 -3.10 0.11
C HIS A 27 -13.32 -2.10 -0.84
N ARG A 28 -13.55 -2.55 -2.06
CA ARG A 28 -14.27 -1.77 -3.05
C ARG A 28 -15.71 -1.58 -2.62
N GLU A 29 -16.18 -0.35 -2.68
CA GLU A 29 -17.58 -0.01 -2.46
C GLU A 29 -18.40 -0.14 -3.76
N ALA A 30 -19.73 -0.22 -3.63
CA ALA A 30 -20.62 -0.29 -4.77
C ALA A 30 -20.43 0.91 -5.69
N GLY A 31 -20.28 0.65 -6.98
CA GLY A 31 -20.10 1.68 -8.01
C GLY A 31 -18.67 2.20 -8.17
N GLU A 32 -17.73 1.79 -7.31
CA GLU A 32 -16.31 2.15 -7.46
C GLU A 32 -15.61 1.18 -8.43
N ASN A 33 -14.70 1.71 -9.26
CA ASN A 33 -13.66 0.87 -9.84
C ASN A 33 -12.49 0.73 -8.85
N ILE A 34 -11.58 -0.20 -9.10
CA ILE A 34 -10.54 -0.50 -8.11
C ILE A 34 -9.54 0.66 -7.90
N LEU A 35 -9.29 1.48 -8.91
CA LEU A 35 -8.44 2.67 -8.76
C LEU A 35 -9.12 3.73 -7.89
N GLU A 36 -10.42 3.93 -8.04
CA GLU A 36 -11.19 4.85 -7.18
C GLU A 36 -11.15 4.40 -5.73
N THR A 37 -11.28 3.09 -5.47
CA THR A 37 -11.12 2.52 -4.14
C THR A 37 -9.73 2.82 -3.57
N ALA A 38 -8.68 2.58 -4.34
CA ALA A 38 -7.31 2.83 -3.91
C ALA A 38 -7.08 4.30 -3.57
N LYS A 39 -7.56 5.22 -4.38
CA LYS A 39 -7.44 6.66 -4.12
C LYS A 39 -8.21 7.08 -2.88
N ARG A 40 -9.43 6.57 -2.71
CA ARG A 40 -10.25 6.86 -1.53
C ARG A 40 -9.58 6.37 -0.25
N GLU A 41 -9.13 5.11 -0.21
CA GLU A 41 -8.45 4.54 0.94
C GLU A 41 -7.12 5.25 1.26
N LEU A 42 -6.36 5.60 0.23
CA LEU A 42 -5.13 6.37 0.42
C LEU A 42 -5.39 7.72 1.08
N GLN A 43 -6.40 8.44 0.61
CA GLN A 43 -6.78 9.74 1.16
C GLN A 43 -7.33 9.62 2.58
N GLU A 44 -8.22 8.66 2.83
CA GLU A 44 -8.83 8.44 4.14
C GLU A 44 -7.81 8.02 5.19
N GLU A 45 -6.89 7.12 4.85
CA GLU A 45 -5.99 6.51 5.82
C GLU A 45 -4.65 7.24 5.98
N THR A 46 -4.21 7.99 4.98
CA THR A 46 -2.95 8.77 5.07
C THR A 46 -3.13 10.26 5.09
N GLY A 47 -4.27 10.76 4.64
CA GLY A 47 -4.47 12.18 4.42
C GLY A 47 -3.75 12.72 3.18
N ALA A 48 -3.35 11.85 2.25
CA ALA A 48 -2.68 12.27 1.02
C ALA A 48 -3.56 13.25 0.22
N VAL A 49 -2.99 14.38 -0.15
CA VAL A 49 -3.66 15.44 -0.93
C VAL A 49 -3.09 15.51 -2.34
N LYS A 50 -1.77 15.49 -2.45
CA LYS A 50 -1.06 15.44 -3.73
C LYS A 50 -0.22 14.19 -3.78
N TYR A 51 -0.45 13.37 -4.79
CA TYR A 51 0.24 12.09 -4.96
C TYR A 51 0.15 11.61 -6.41
N GLU A 52 1.07 10.73 -6.76
CA GLU A 52 1.03 9.96 -7.99
C GLU A 52 0.82 8.49 -7.62
N ILE A 53 -0.12 7.80 -8.26
CA ILE A 53 -0.46 6.41 -7.98
C ILE A 53 -0.38 5.58 -9.25
N LYS A 54 0.24 4.40 -9.17
CA LYS A 54 0.38 3.48 -10.29
C LYS A 54 0.06 2.05 -9.87
N PRO A 55 -0.54 1.23 -10.76
CA PRO A 55 -0.76 -0.20 -10.49
C PRO A 55 0.56 -0.97 -10.53
N ILE A 56 0.69 -1.96 -9.66
CA ILE A 56 1.87 -2.81 -9.59
C ILE A 56 1.53 -4.23 -10.06
N CYS A 57 0.59 -4.90 -9.40
CA CYS A 57 0.17 -6.24 -9.77
C CYS A 57 -1.15 -6.62 -9.11
N VAL A 58 -1.76 -7.67 -9.63
CA VAL A 58 -2.87 -8.38 -8.96
C VAL A 58 -2.26 -9.42 -8.02
N TYR A 59 -2.81 -9.57 -6.84
CA TYR A 59 -2.45 -10.63 -5.90
C TYR A 59 -3.70 -11.39 -5.45
N SER A 60 -3.50 -12.56 -4.86
CA SER A 60 -4.60 -13.32 -4.26
C SER A 60 -4.28 -13.69 -2.82
N VAL A 61 -5.33 -13.87 -2.04
CA VAL A 61 -5.28 -14.38 -0.67
C VAL A 61 -6.12 -15.64 -0.61
N ILE A 62 -5.48 -16.74 -0.21
CA ILE A 62 -6.10 -18.05 -0.10
C ILE A 62 -6.08 -18.48 1.37
N GLY A 63 -7.16 -19.09 1.82
CA GLY A 63 -7.30 -19.55 3.18
C GLY A 63 -7.91 -18.49 4.11
N LYS A 64 -8.17 -18.89 5.35
CA LYS A 64 -8.77 -18.01 6.35
C LYS A 64 -7.72 -17.07 6.95
N THR A 65 -8.00 -15.78 6.85
CA THR A 65 -7.21 -14.71 7.45
C THR A 65 -8.16 -13.70 8.09
N ILE A 66 -7.63 -12.66 8.74
CA ILE A 66 -8.46 -11.57 9.28
C ILE A 66 -9.16 -10.74 8.18
N VAL A 67 -8.73 -10.85 6.93
CA VAL A 67 -9.36 -10.18 5.76
C VAL A 67 -10.15 -11.15 4.89
N ASN A 68 -10.07 -12.45 5.13
CA ASN A 68 -10.75 -13.49 4.38
C ASN A 68 -11.21 -14.60 5.33
N ASP A 69 -12.44 -14.50 5.80
CA ASP A 69 -13.02 -15.40 6.78
C ASP A 69 -13.66 -16.67 6.19
N THR A 70 -13.89 -16.67 4.88
CA THR A 70 -14.52 -17.80 4.17
C THR A 70 -13.54 -18.91 3.80
N GLY A 71 -12.25 -18.59 3.71
CA GLY A 71 -11.22 -19.50 3.21
C GLY A 71 -11.14 -19.60 1.70
N GLU A 72 -12.03 -18.94 0.96
CA GLU A 72 -12.01 -18.86 -0.50
C GLU A 72 -10.88 -17.97 -1.00
N GLU A 73 -10.45 -18.20 -2.24
CA GLU A 73 -9.48 -17.30 -2.88
C GLU A 73 -10.12 -15.97 -3.20
N THR A 74 -9.53 -14.89 -2.73
CA THR A 74 -9.94 -13.52 -3.04
C THR A 74 -8.80 -12.77 -3.73
N PHE A 75 -9.14 -11.82 -4.58
CA PHE A 75 -8.17 -11.06 -5.36
C PHE A 75 -8.11 -9.61 -4.91
N GLY A 76 -6.91 -9.05 -4.96
CA GLY A 76 -6.68 -7.65 -4.69
C GLY A 76 -5.72 -7.04 -5.70
N MET A 77 -5.78 -5.72 -5.80
CA MET A 77 -4.86 -4.94 -6.62
C MET A 77 -3.84 -4.24 -5.72
N LEU A 78 -2.56 -4.41 -6.04
CA LEU A 78 -1.48 -3.70 -5.38
C LEU A 78 -1.14 -2.45 -6.19
N TYR A 79 -1.17 -1.31 -5.50
CA TYR A 79 -0.76 -0.01 -6.04
C TYR A 79 0.48 0.50 -5.30
N PHE A 80 1.22 1.37 -5.97
CA PHE A 80 2.24 2.20 -5.34
C PHE A 80 1.87 3.67 -5.51
N ALA A 81 2.07 4.46 -4.46
CA ALA A 81 1.85 5.89 -4.48
C ALA A 81 3.07 6.64 -3.95
N GLU A 82 3.48 7.68 -4.67
CA GLU A 82 4.40 8.71 -4.17
C GLU A 82 3.56 9.87 -3.66
N ILE A 83 3.66 10.18 -2.37
CA ILE A 83 2.87 11.23 -1.73
C ILE A 83 3.71 12.49 -1.59
N ASN A 84 3.25 13.59 -2.17
CA ASN A 84 3.94 14.87 -2.16
C ASN A 84 3.40 15.84 -1.13
N GLU A 85 2.13 15.68 -0.72
CA GLU A 85 1.51 16.55 0.26
C GLU A 85 0.45 15.79 1.05
N PHE A 86 0.45 15.98 2.36
CA PHE A 86 -0.55 15.44 3.29
C PHE A 86 -1.47 16.54 3.79
N ALA A 87 -2.73 16.17 4.09
CA ALA A 87 -3.64 17.04 4.82
C ALA A 87 -3.12 17.27 6.25
N LYS A 88 -3.49 18.39 6.84
CA LYS A 88 -3.06 18.77 8.20
C LYS A 88 -3.65 17.87 9.28
N GLU A 89 -4.84 17.31 9.06
CA GLU A 89 -5.55 16.48 10.01
C GLU A 89 -6.14 15.25 9.33
N LEU A 90 -6.12 14.11 10.05
CA LEU A 90 -6.81 12.89 9.65
C LEU A 90 -8.23 12.89 10.19
N HIS A 91 -9.20 12.57 9.33
CA HIS A 91 -10.62 12.57 9.66
C HIS A 91 -11.24 11.18 9.70
N CYS A 92 -10.43 10.14 10.02
CA CYS A 92 -10.86 8.75 9.98
C CYS A 92 -10.42 7.98 11.24
N GLU A 93 -10.52 6.66 11.19
CA GLU A 93 -10.15 5.77 12.30
C GLU A 93 -8.65 5.69 12.57
N MET A 94 -7.82 6.27 11.73
CA MET A 94 -6.37 6.28 11.91
C MET A 94 -5.94 7.31 12.94
N GLU A 95 -5.13 6.88 13.88
CA GLU A 95 -4.55 7.75 14.91
C GLU A 95 -3.46 8.65 14.32
N LYS A 96 -2.60 8.04 13.50
CA LYS A 96 -1.47 8.75 12.91
C LYS A 96 -0.94 8.10 11.65
N VAL A 97 -0.25 8.91 10.88
CA VAL A 97 0.57 8.51 9.75
C VAL A 97 2.02 8.69 10.14
N ILE A 98 2.86 7.70 9.86
CA ILE A 98 4.27 7.70 10.22
C ILE A 98 5.11 7.45 8.97
N LEU A 99 6.14 8.27 8.82
CA LEU A 99 7.17 8.07 7.80
C LEU A 99 8.36 7.34 8.44
N MET A 100 8.72 6.20 7.87
CA MET A 100 9.78 5.34 8.38
C MET A 100 10.88 5.11 7.35
N ASP A 101 12.13 5.14 7.80
CA ASP A 101 13.27 4.75 6.95
C ASP A 101 13.32 3.23 6.78
N GLU A 102 12.92 2.49 7.81
CA GLU A 102 12.88 1.03 7.82
C GLU A 102 11.46 0.52 8.01
N LEU A 103 11.23 -0.75 7.66
CA LEU A 103 9.93 -1.38 7.84
C LEU A 103 9.69 -1.69 9.32
N PRO A 104 8.43 -1.59 9.80
CA PRO A 104 8.09 -1.93 11.17
C PRO A 104 8.20 -3.44 11.42
N GLU A 105 8.34 -3.82 12.69
CA GLU A 105 8.32 -5.23 13.11
C GLU A 105 6.91 -5.72 13.46
N ASN A 106 6.05 -4.83 13.96
CA ASN A 106 4.70 -5.16 14.42
C ASN A 106 3.64 -4.73 13.39
N TRP A 107 3.28 -5.67 12.56
CA TRP A 107 2.31 -5.50 11.48
C TRP A 107 0.89 -5.84 11.92
N THR A 108 -0.09 -5.07 11.46
CA THR A 108 -1.51 -5.44 11.58
C THR A 108 -1.82 -6.69 10.75
N TYR A 109 -1.22 -6.79 9.56
CA TYR A 109 -1.43 -7.89 8.61
C TYR A 109 -0.10 -8.58 8.27
N PRO A 110 0.51 -9.32 9.22
CA PRO A 110 1.87 -9.84 9.05
C PRO A 110 2.01 -10.93 7.98
N LEU A 111 0.92 -11.60 7.63
CA LEU A 111 0.93 -12.66 6.60
C LEU A 111 0.75 -12.12 5.18
N ILE A 112 0.37 -10.86 5.03
CA ILE A 112 0.00 -10.27 3.73
C ILE A 112 0.90 -9.10 3.37
N GLN A 113 0.90 -8.05 4.16
CA GLN A 113 1.51 -6.77 3.78
C GLN A 113 3.03 -6.79 3.63
N PRO A 114 3.81 -7.45 4.50
CA PRO A 114 5.26 -7.58 4.29
C PRO A 114 5.60 -8.27 2.96
N LYS A 115 4.83 -9.28 2.57
CA LYS A 115 5.01 -9.99 1.29
C LYS A 115 4.71 -9.11 0.09
N LEU A 116 3.72 -8.25 0.19
CA LEU A 116 3.38 -7.29 -0.87
C LEU A 116 4.49 -6.24 -1.05
N ILE A 117 5.08 -5.75 0.03
CA ILE A 117 6.21 -4.83 -0.03
C ILE A 117 7.43 -5.50 -0.66
N GLU A 118 7.72 -6.73 -0.29
CA GLU A 118 8.80 -7.51 -0.90
C GLU A 118 8.61 -7.68 -2.40
N LYS A 119 7.38 -7.99 -2.83
CA LYS A 119 7.02 -8.10 -4.24
C LYS A 119 7.20 -6.78 -4.98
N TYR A 120 6.77 -5.68 -4.39
CA TYR A 120 6.99 -4.34 -4.95
C TYR A 120 8.48 -4.05 -5.16
N LYS A 121 9.32 -4.33 -4.17
CA LYS A 121 10.77 -4.15 -4.28
C LYS A 121 11.38 -4.98 -5.41
N GLN A 122 10.94 -6.22 -5.59
CA GLN A 122 11.39 -7.09 -6.68
C GLN A 122 11.03 -6.52 -8.06
N ILE A 123 9.80 -6.05 -8.22
CA ILE A 123 9.32 -5.47 -9.48
C ILE A 123 10.09 -4.20 -9.83
N GLU A 124 10.31 -3.31 -8.88
CA GLU A 124 11.11 -2.09 -9.08
C GLU A 124 12.55 -2.40 -9.49
N LYS A 125 13.19 -3.38 -8.85
CA LYS A 125 14.54 -3.82 -9.19
C LYS A 125 14.65 -4.40 -10.60
N GLN A 126 13.67 -5.18 -11.03
CA GLN A 126 13.60 -5.73 -12.39
C GLN A 126 13.46 -4.63 -13.46
N SER A 127 12.56 -3.66 -13.21
CA SER A 127 12.36 -2.52 -14.10
C SER A 127 13.63 -1.70 -14.28
N TYR A 128 14.34 -1.42 -13.20
CA TYR A 128 15.61 -0.70 -13.21
C TYR A 128 16.68 -1.46 -14.02
N SER A 129 16.81 -2.77 -13.82
CA SER A 129 17.75 -3.62 -14.55
C SER A 129 17.47 -3.64 -16.05
N GLN A 130 16.21 -3.65 -16.47
CA GLN A 130 15.81 -3.59 -17.88
C GLN A 130 16.17 -2.25 -18.53
N ILE A 131 15.97 -1.14 -17.83
CA ILE A 131 16.37 0.19 -18.32
C ILE A 131 17.87 0.27 -18.54
N GLN A 132 18.67 -0.23 -17.60
CA GLN A 132 20.14 -0.26 -17.76
C GLN A 132 20.59 -1.09 -18.95
N LEU A 133 19.94 -2.21 -19.22
CA LEU A 133 20.25 -3.05 -20.38
C LEU A 133 19.98 -2.33 -21.71
N VAL A 134 18.95 -1.53 -21.78
CA VAL A 134 18.63 -0.71 -22.96
C VAL A 134 19.67 0.38 -23.16
N GLU A 135 20.06 1.09 -22.11
CA GLU A 135 21.10 2.12 -22.19
C GLU A 135 22.45 1.59 -22.65
N ASN A 136 22.84 0.38 -22.21
CA ASN A 136 24.09 -0.26 -22.62
C ASN A 136 24.08 -0.80 -24.05
N ARG A 137 22.93 -0.87 -24.72
CA ARG A 137 22.78 -1.28 -26.13
C ARG A 137 22.78 -0.14 -27.12
N LEU A 138 22.61 1.07 -26.64
CA LEU A 138 22.64 2.31 -27.42
C LEU A 138 24.06 2.86 -27.52
#